data_92486b3b301ce3132fe95c06a953c146
#
_entry.id   92486b3b301ce3132fe95c06a953c146
#
_cell.length_a   1.000
_cell.length_b   1.000
_cell.length_c   1.000
_cell.angle_alpha   90.00
_cell.angle_beta   90.00
_cell.angle_gamma   90.00
#
_symmetry.space_group_name_H-M   'P 1'
#
loop_
_entity.id
_entity.type
_entity.pdbx_description
1 polymer ?
#
loop_
_entity_poly.entity_id
_entity_poly.type
_entity_poly.pdbx_seq_one_letter_code
_entity_poly.pdbx_strand_id
1 'polypeptide(L)'
;MAISDKIYALRNKNGITQEAFAEKLDVTRQSVQKWESGAGLPTIDKLIAIATMFGVTMDYLCDRNDEAVRDGRTDKEYIPDYGKMHAWESYAKSLEIEYEQLQDEGKDVENLKDVFLAVSKLPSTKRKEELADVLFKMVDSLPTRNGYRYVEPNDLNSIKALRDGYAANDEHACPSGDALLDKVHGGWMGRICGCYLGKPVECIKMPDMEKVLNRTNNYPLHRYISLEEIEKIDCSDITFPIKQRAYPSDFNRMPSDDDTNYILIAYEVLKRYGRDFKSADVAEVWLSTQTKYAYCTAERVAYINLINGYVPPESAEYKNAYREWIGAQIRADFYGYINPGHPEMAAEMAYRDARVSHVKNGVYGSMWVAAMIAEAFVTDDIEAIIRTGLSQIPSTSRLHKAVSRIIEKHESGVSAEDCIADIRSRWDEWKGHHWCHTISNAEIVTASLLYGNKDYGKSICMAVGACFDTDCNGATVGSVLGTAIGYRALPSYWKDRVHNTLESTLAGYSSVSIDEMAEKTMEFIQKN
;
A
#
# COMPACT_ATOMS: atom_id res chain seq x y z
N MET A 1 20.83 32.03 40.11
CA MET A 1 22.00 32.10 41.05
C MET A 1 23.25 31.69 40.30
N ALA A 2 24.36 32.42 40.43
CA ALA A 2 25.60 32.01 39.76
C ALA A 2 26.10 30.64 40.27
N ILE A 3 26.92 29.92 39.44
CA ILE A 3 27.54 28.66 39.83
C ILE A 3 28.24 28.75 41.19
N SER A 4 28.92 29.89 41.39
CA SER A 4 29.60 30.22 42.68
C SER A 4 28.65 30.15 43.86
N ASP A 5 27.46 30.79 43.75
CA ASP A 5 26.48 30.79 44.83
C ASP A 5 25.92 29.43 45.13
N LYS A 6 25.72 28.60 44.09
CA LYS A 6 25.20 27.22 44.23
C LYS A 6 26.22 26.30 44.88
N ILE A 7 27.49 26.39 44.47
CA ILE A 7 28.56 25.61 45.09
C ILE A 7 28.69 25.97 46.56
N TYR A 8 28.68 27.26 46.87
CA TYR A 8 28.71 27.75 48.24
C TYR A 8 27.51 27.25 49.05
N ALA A 9 26.29 27.37 48.50
CA ALA A 9 25.06 26.96 49.18
C ALA A 9 25.03 25.44 49.43
N LEU A 10 25.40 24.61 48.42
CA LEU A 10 25.45 23.14 48.54
C LEU A 10 26.44 22.71 49.61
N ARG A 11 27.66 23.25 49.61
CA ARG A 11 28.68 22.93 50.61
C ARG A 11 28.20 23.27 52.02
N ASN A 12 27.72 24.50 52.23
CA ASN A 12 27.25 24.95 53.55
C ASN A 12 26.02 24.17 54.04
N LYS A 13 25.05 23.92 53.15
CA LYS A 13 23.87 23.10 53.51
C LYS A 13 24.23 21.72 54.00
N ASN A 14 25.35 21.17 53.54
CA ASN A 14 25.84 19.86 53.95
C ASN A 14 26.89 19.93 55.05
N GLY A 15 27.15 21.11 55.65
CA GLY A 15 28.06 21.30 56.77
C GLY A 15 29.54 20.99 56.46
N ILE A 16 29.96 21.09 55.22
CA ILE A 16 31.31 20.73 54.78
C ILE A 16 32.20 21.98 54.77
N THR A 17 33.38 21.94 55.39
CA THR A 17 34.35 23.05 55.32
C THR A 17 34.97 23.16 53.94
N GLN A 18 35.54 24.31 53.60
CA GLN A 18 36.25 24.46 52.31
C GLN A 18 37.44 23.50 52.19
N GLU A 19 38.14 23.21 53.28
CA GLU A 19 39.22 22.24 53.33
C GLU A 19 38.74 20.82 53.02
N ALA A 20 37.72 20.36 53.75
CA ALA A 20 37.15 19.02 53.54
C ALA A 20 36.50 18.87 52.15
N PHE A 21 35.96 19.97 51.59
CA PHE A 21 35.41 19.93 50.24
C PHE A 21 36.51 19.86 49.17
N ALA A 22 37.61 20.61 49.40
CA ALA A 22 38.79 20.57 48.53
C ALA A 22 39.43 19.17 48.50
N GLU A 23 39.58 18.55 49.69
CA GLU A 23 40.11 17.19 49.82
C GLU A 23 39.24 16.15 49.03
N LYS A 24 37.93 16.23 49.19
CA LYS A 24 37.01 15.29 48.48
C LYS A 24 37.04 15.47 46.96
N LEU A 25 37.40 16.63 46.48
CA LEU A 25 37.47 16.94 45.04
C LEU A 25 38.89 16.84 44.48
N ASP A 26 39.87 16.48 45.29
CA ASP A 26 41.29 16.45 44.95
C ASP A 26 41.75 17.79 44.31
N VAL A 27 41.54 18.86 45.06
CA VAL A 27 41.93 20.24 44.68
C VAL A 27 42.45 21.03 45.88
N THR A 28 43.00 22.20 45.65
CA THR A 28 43.42 23.06 46.77
C THR A 28 42.25 23.83 47.38
N ARG A 29 42.30 24.16 48.65
CA ARG A 29 41.33 25.04 49.31
C ARG A 29 41.18 26.38 48.55
N GLN A 30 42.31 26.91 48.03
CA GLN A 30 42.31 28.14 47.22
C GLN A 30 41.47 28.01 45.93
N SER A 31 41.44 26.84 45.32
CA SER A 31 40.58 26.55 44.19
C SER A 31 39.09 26.64 44.55
N VAL A 32 38.71 26.02 45.68
CA VAL A 32 37.33 26.10 46.22
C VAL A 32 36.96 27.56 46.53
N GLN A 33 37.85 28.31 47.18
CA GLN A 33 37.61 29.73 47.48
C GLN A 33 37.41 30.57 46.23
N LYS A 34 38.19 30.33 45.15
CA LYS A 34 38.01 31.02 43.86
C LYS A 34 36.65 30.66 43.21
N TRP A 35 36.23 29.42 43.30
CA TRP A 35 34.94 29.00 42.76
C TRP A 35 33.76 29.64 43.49
N GLU A 36 33.80 29.65 44.82
CA GLU A 36 32.74 30.24 45.66
C GLU A 36 32.71 31.77 45.63
N SER A 37 33.84 32.43 45.35
CA SER A 37 33.89 33.88 45.18
C SER A 37 33.59 34.32 43.73
N GLY A 38 33.41 33.41 42.80
CA GLY A 38 33.23 33.72 41.36
C GLY A 38 34.52 34.18 40.65
N ALA A 39 35.68 34.14 41.32
CA ALA A 39 36.98 34.49 40.74
C ALA A 39 37.55 33.43 39.79
N GLY A 40 36.89 32.29 39.68
CA GLY A 40 37.20 31.18 38.75
C GLY A 40 36.06 30.18 38.71
N LEU A 41 36.09 29.31 37.69
CA LEU A 41 35.11 28.21 37.56
C LEU A 41 35.79 26.87 37.72
N PRO A 42 35.10 25.83 38.29
CA PRO A 42 35.57 24.47 38.26
C PRO A 42 35.67 23.97 36.81
N THR A 43 36.59 23.06 36.57
CA THR A 43 36.65 22.29 35.31
C THR A 43 35.43 21.35 35.20
N ILE A 44 35.10 20.88 34.00
CA ILE A 44 33.91 20.04 33.75
C ILE A 44 33.92 18.79 34.62
N ASP A 45 35.07 18.12 34.76
CA ASP A 45 35.25 16.94 35.60
C ASP A 45 34.97 17.27 37.08
N LYS A 46 35.36 18.44 37.60
CA LYS A 46 35.06 18.87 38.95
C LYS A 46 33.60 19.26 39.14
N LEU A 47 32.96 19.86 38.15
CA LEU A 47 31.50 20.12 38.15
C LEU A 47 30.71 18.78 38.22
N ILE A 48 31.11 17.78 37.45
CA ILE A 48 30.49 16.44 37.49
C ILE A 48 30.68 15.82 38.90
N ALA A 49 31.88 15.92 39.47
CA ALA A 49 32.16 15.42 40.80
C ALA A 49 31.32 16.13 41.87
N ILE A 50 31.15 17.45 41.79
CA ILE A 50 30.30 18.28 42.67
C ILE A 50 28.83 17.82 42.52
N ALA A 51 28.33 17.71 41.30
CA ALA A 51 26.97 17.29 41.00
C ALA A 51 26.68 15.89 41.61
N THR A 52 27.60 14.93 41.40
CA THR A 52 27.50 13.57 41.94
C THR A 52 27.53 13.58 43.48
N MET A 53 28.47 14.33 44.08
CA MET A 53 28.63 14.40 45.53
C MET A 53 27.40 14.90 46.26
N PHE A 54 26.71 15.91 45.68
CA PHE A 54 25.54 16.54 46.30
C PHE A 54 24.21 16.00 45.77
N GLY A 55 24.21 15.03 44.85
CA GLY A 55 23.01 14.45 44.26
C GLY A 55 22.18 15.44 43.44
N VAL A 56 22.83 16.42 42.79
CA VAL A 56 22.20 17.46 41.96
C VAL A 56 22.56 17.23 40.50
N THR A 57 21.74 17.77 39.57
CA THR A 57 22.02 17.71 38.13
C THR A 57 23.06 18.76 37.69
N MET A 58 23.75 18.50 36.60
CA MET A 58 24.60 19.53 35.96
C MET A 58 23.81 20.76 35.57
N ASP A 59 22.56 20.57 35.11
CA ASP A 59 21.65 21.65 34.75
C ASP A 59 21.34 22.55 35.97
N TYR A 60 21.18 21.94 37.13
CA TYR A 60 21.06 22.72 38.38
C TYR A 60 22.33 23.54 38.68
N LEU A 61 23.53 22.96 38.56
CA LEU A 61 24.76 23.67 38.81
C LEU A 61 25.03 24.78 37.82
N CYS A 62 24.78 24.53 36.52
CA CYS A 62 25.11 25.40 35.41
C CYS A 62 24.03 26.45 35.08
N ASP A 63 22.96 26.52 35.89
CA ASP A 63 21.85 27.47 35.72
C ASP A 63 21.22 27.49 34.31
N ARG A 64 21.00 26.29 33.76
CA ARG A 64 20.22 26.18 32.52
C ARG A 64 18.73 26.46 32.72
N ASN A 65 18.31 26.67 33.96
CA ASN A 65 17.01 27.23 34.23
C ASN A 65 17.16 28.76 34.29
N ASP A 66 16.62 29.40 33.28
CA ASP A 66 16.11 30.73 33.22
C ASP A 66 16.95 31.85 32.62
N GLU A 67 16.28 32.43 31.67
CA GLU A 67 16.14 33.87 31.29
C GLU A 67 17.38 34.61 30.78
N ALA A 68 18.61 34.26 31.07
CA ALA A 68 19.79 35.01 30.65
C ALA A 68 20.54 34.45 29.43
N VAL A 69 20.16 33.29 28.90
CA VAL A 69 20.61 32.80 27.60
C VAL A 69 19.40 32.70 26.66
N ARG A 70 18.59 33.71 26.63
CA ARG A 70 17.66 33.98 25.55
C ARG A 70 18.33 34.89 24.54
N ASP A 71 19.31 34.37 23.83
CA ASP A 71 19.60 34.78 22.47
C ASP A 71 18.46 34.26 21.60
N GLY A 72 17.25 34.77 21.72
CA GLY A 72 16.11 34.55 20.85
C GLY A 72 15.81 33.13 20.36
N ARG A 73 16.65 32.16 20.68
CA ARG A 73 16.49 30.71 20.43
C ARG A 73 15.84 30.11 21.67
N THR A 74 14.53 30.18 21.73
CA THR A 74 13.80 29.16 22.49
C THR A 74 14.26 27.82 21.99
N ASP A 75 14.57 26.86 22.87
CA ASP A 75 14.59 25.43 22.56
C ASP A 75 13.16 25.05 22.16
N LYS A 76 12.72 25.52 20.99
CA LYS A 76 11.44 25.20 20.42
C LYS A 76 11.55 23.77 19.97
N GLU A 77 11.01 22.88 20.76
CA GLU A 77 10.85 21.50 20.34
C GLU A 77 9.97 21.51 19.07
N TYR A 78 10.56 21.19 17.93
CA TYR A 78 9.83 21.08 16.68
C TYR A 78 9.04 19.77 16.70
N ILE A 79 7.80 19.85 17.14
CA ILE A 79 6.89 18.71 17.21
C ILE A 79 5.98 18.77 16.00
N PRO A 80 5.91 17.70 15.18
CA PRO A 80 4.92 17.59 14.11
C PRO A 80 3.50 17.70 14.65
N ASP A 81 2.60 18.26 13.87
CA ASP A 81 1.16 18.20 14.17
C ASP A 81 0.61 16.80 13.79
N TYR A 82 0.74 15.85 14.69
CA TYR A 82 0.27 14.48 14.49
C TYR A 82 -1.24 14.41 14.22
N GLY A 83 -2.02 15.41 14.62
CA GLY A 83 -3.45 15.49 14.33
C GLY A 83 -3.73 15.64 12.83
N LYS A 84 -2.88 16.40 12.13
CA LYS A 84 -3.00 16.67 10.69
C LYS A 84 -2.34 15.62 9.79
N MET A 85 -1.51 14.73 10.34
CA MET A 85 -0.93 13.65 9.54
C MET A 85 -2.03 12.70 9.05
N HIS A 86 -1.94 12.28 7.79
CA HIS A 86 -2.83 11.25 7.25
C HIS A 86 -2.62 9.91 7.97
N ALA A 87 -3.64 9.02 7.98
CA ALA A 87 -3.53 7.71 8.61
C ALA A 87 -2.36 6.89 8.02
N TRP A 88 -2.15 6.95 6.71
CA TRP A 88 -1.06 6.26 6.01
C TRP A 88 0.32 6.88 6.26
N GLU A 89 0.41 7.97 7.00
CA GLU A 89 1.66 8.66 7.33
C GLU A 89 2.04 8.49 8.82
N SER A 90 1.22 7.79 9.60
CA SER A 90 1.45 7.53 11.02
C SER A 90 1.07 6.09 11.36
N TYR A 91 2.06 5.30 11.74
CA TYR A 91 1.83 3.92 12.21
C TYR A 91 0.87 3.86 13.40
N ALA A 92 0.95 4.85 14.29
CA ALA A 92 0.07 4.97 15.44
C ALA A 92 -1.42 5.16 15.09
N LYS A 93 -1.74 5.65 13.89
CA LYS A 93 -3.10 5.75 13.37
C LYS A 93 -3.59 4.46 12.67
N SER A 94 -2.70 3.52 12.42
CA SER A 94 -2.95 2.27 11.69
C SER A 94 -2.94 1.02 12.57
N LEU A 95 -2.94 1.19 13.90
CA LEU A 95 -2.76 0.08 14.84
C LEU A 95 -3.86 -0.98 14.79
N GLU A 96 -5.12 -0.61 14.50
CA GLU A 96 -6.22 -1.57 14.35
C GLU A 96 -6.01 -2.43 13.09
N ILE A 97 -5.59 -1.80 11.99
CA ILE A 97 -5.24 -2.50 10.74
C ILE A 97 -4.03 -3.42 10.98
N GLU A 98 -3.00 -2.92 11.66
CA GLU A 98 -1.80 -3.73 11.97
C GLU A 98 -2.14 -4.96 12.80
N TYR A 99 -3.04 -4.82 13.79
CA TYR A 99 -3.47 -5.96 14.58
C TYR A 99 -4.14 -7.05 13.72
N GLU A 100 -5.06 -6.66 12.83
CA GLU A 100 -5.72 -7.59 11.89
C GLU A 100 -4.69 -8.21 10.91
N GLN A 101 -3.78 -7.41 10.38
CA GLN A 101 -2.69 -7.87 9.50
C GLN A 101 -1.81 -8.92 10.17
N LEU A 102 -1.43 -8.71 11.43
CA LEU A 102 -0.63 -9.66 12.20
C LEU A 102 -1.38 -10.97 12.47
N GLN A 103 -2.69 -10.90 12.73
CA GLN A 103 -3.52 -12.09 12.86
C GLN A 103 -3.56 -12.91 11.57
N ASP A 104 -3.71 -12.24 10.44
CA ASP A 104 -3.74 -12.86 9.12
C ASP A 104 -2.39 -13.51 8.76
N GLU A 105 -1.29 -12.87 9.10
CA GLU A 105 0.05 -13.43 8.94
C GLU A 105 0.37 -14.59 9.91
N GLY A 106 -0.56 -14.89 10.80
CA GLY A 106 -0.40 -15.98 11.78
C GLY A 106 0.50 -15.66 12.96
N LYS A 107 0.76 -14.39 13.26
CA LYS A 107 1.50 -14.00 14.47
C LYS A 107 0.69 -14.30 15.73
N ASP A 108 1.38 -14.69 16.81
CA ASP A 108 0.76 -14.90 18.12
C ASP A 108 0.54 -13.56 18.83
N VAL A 109 -0.46 -12.81 18.36
CA VAL A 109 -0.74 -11.43 18.77
C VAL A 109 -1.96 -11.28 19.69
N GLU A 110 -2.71 -12.36 19.96
CA GLU A 110 -3.99 -12.31 20.67
C GLU A 110 -3.88 -11.63 22.05
N ASN A 111 -2.80 -11.90 22.78
CA ASN A 111 -2.55 -11.31 24.10
C ASN A 111 -2.25 -9.79 24.05
N LEU A 112 -2.01 -9.22 22.87
CA LEU A 112 -1.74 -7.79 22.67
C LEU A 112 -2.98 -7.02 22.20
N LYS A 113 -4.10 -7.68 21.93
CA LYS A 113 -5.32 -7.06 21.41
C LYS A 113 -5.75 -5.81 22.16
N ASP A 114 -5.92 -5.95 23.47
CA ASP A 114 -6.38 -4.84 24.31
C ASP A 114 -5.39 -3.67 24.33
N VAL A 115 -4.10 -3.95 24.23
CA VAL A 115 -3.05 -2.93 24.17
C VAL A 115 -3.12 -2.17 22.85
N PHE A 116 -3.22 -2.88 21.72
CA PHE A 116 -3.42 -2.26 20.39
C PHE A 116 -4.66 -1.36 20.38
N LEU A 117 -5.80 -1.85 20.85
CA LEU A 117 -7.05 -1.09 20.91
C LEU A 117 -7.00 0.09 21.89
N ALA A 118 -6.29 -0.05 23.02
CA ALA A 118 -6.13 1.06 23.96
C ALA A 118 -5.26 2.18 23.39
N VAL A 119 -4.14 1.84 22.74
CA VAL A 119 -3.25 2.82 22.12
C VAL A 119 -3.91 3.46 20.87
N SER A 120 -4.67 2.70 20.08
CA SER A 120 -5.35 3.23 18.88
C SER A 120 -6.32 4.37 19.22
N LYS A 121 -6.96 4.31 20.39
CA LYS A 121 -7.94 5.31 20.87
C LYS A 121 -7.31 6.56 21.49
N LEU A 122 -6.01 6.57 21.71
CA LEU A 122 -5.34 7.77 22.26
C LEU A 122 -5.38 8.93 21.25
N PRO A 123 -5.40 10.18 21.74
CA PRO A 123 -5.24 11.35 20.88
C PRO A 123 -3.92 11.30 20.10
N SER A 124 -3.94 11.82 18.86
CA SER A 124 -2.75 11.87 17.99
C SER A 124 -1.71 12.83 18.56
N THR A 125 -0.77 12.31 19.31
CA THR A 125 0.28 13.04 20.02
C THR A 125 1.61 12.30 19.90
N LYS A 126 2.72 12.98 20.20
CA LYS A 126 4.05 12.37 20.30
C LYS A 126 4.04 11.10 21.19
N ARG A 127 3.32 11.15 22.32
CA ARG A 127 3.20 10.01 23.23
C ARG A 127 2.52 8.79 22.58
N LYS A 128 1.51 9.01 21.73
CA LYS A 128 0.88 7.91 20.99
C LYS A 128 1.85 7.28 20.01
N GLU A 129 2.64 8.08 19.29
CA GLU A 129 3.68 7.58 18.37
C GLU A 129 4.75 6.75 19.12
N GLU A 130 5.23 7.24 20.26
CA GLU A 130 6.19 6.50 21.10
C GLU A 130 5.65 5.15 21.57
N LEU A 131 4.37 5.07 21.96
CA LEU A 131 3.73 3.82 22.35
C LEU A 131 3.56 2.88 21.14
N ALA A 132 3.20 3.41 19.98
CA ALA A 132 3.14 2.63 18.76
C ALA A 132 4.50 2.07 18.33
N ASP A 133 5.58 2.81 18.56
CA ASP A 133 6.96 2.35 18.32
C ASP A 133 7.33 1.18 19.24
N VAL A 134 6.86 1.20 20.49
CA VAL A 134 7.05 0.07 21.40
C VAL A 134 6.29 -1.15 20.90
N LEU A 135 5.03 -0.98 20.49
CA LEU A 135 4.22 -2.07 19.92
C LEU A 135 4.89 -2.67 18.67
N PHE A 136 5.36 -1.82 17.75
CA PHE A 136 6.07 -2.29 16.56
C PHE A 136 7.26 -3.18 16.89
N LYS A 137 8.10 -2.78 17.85
CA LYS A 137 9.24 -3.59 18.30
C LYS A 137 8.83 -4.90 18.96
N MET A 138 7.71 -4.90 19.68
CA MET A 138 7.19 -6.13 20.31
C MET A 138 6.72 -7.14 19.27
N VAL A 139 6.00 -6.70 18.23
CA VAL A 139 5.42 -7.62 17.24
C VAL A 139 6.43 -8.17 16.25
N ASP A 140 7.53 -7.47 16.00
CA ASP A 140 8.63 -7.94 15.16
C ASP A 140 9.18 -9.29 15.63
N SER A 141 9.28 -9.48 16.95
CA SER A 141 9.80 -10.70 17.60
C SER A 141 8.74 -11.78 17.86
N LEU A 142 7.45 -11.55 17.56
CA LEU A 142 6.40 -12.53 17.84
C LEU A 142 6.55 -13.80 17.01
N PRO A 143 6.41 -14.99 17.63
CA PRO A 143 6.41 -16.25 16.92
C PRO A 143 5.12 -16.41 16.08
N THR A 144 5.16 -17.33 15.14
CA THR A 144 3.96 -17.82 14.48
C THR A 144 3.13 -18.64 15.47
N ARG A 145 1.81 -18.40 15.51
CA ARG A 145 0.89 -19.14 16.40
C ARG A 145 0.82 -20.61 16.03
N ASN A 146 0.64 -21.45 17.03
CA ASN A 146 0.47 -22.88 16.81
C ASN A 146 -0.73 -23.18 15.89
N GLY A 147 -0.55 -24.10 14.94
CA GLY A 147 -1.60 -24.51 14.01
C GLY A 147 -1.79 -23.57 12.80
N TYR A 148 -0.98 -22.54 12.64
CA TYR A 148 -1.00 -21.74 11.41
C TYR A 148 -0.46 -22.58 10.25
N ARG A 149 -1.30 -22.78 9.24
CA ARG A 149 -1.07 -23.78 8.19
C ARG A 149 -0.46 -23.24 6.91
N TYR A 150 -0.34 -21.93 6.78
CA TYR A 150 0.16 -21.31 5.55
C TYR A 150 1.67 -21.09 5.61
N VAL A 151 2.33 -21.22 4.46
CA VAL A 151 3.76 -20.94 4.28
C VAL A 151 3.88 -19.89 3.18
N GLU A 152 4.28 -18.70 3.56
CA GLU A 152 4.21 -17.47 2.74
C GLU A 152 5.54 -16.71 2.76
N PRO A 153 6.58 -17.22 2.04
CA PRO A 153 7.89 -16.57 1.99
C PRO A 153 7.88 -15.27 1.19
N ASN A 154 8.86 -14.40 1.49
CA ASN A 154 9.06 -13.14 0.76
C ASN A 154 10.14 -13.22 -0.32
N ASP A 155 11.04 -14.19 -0.29
CA ASP A 155 12.09 -14.33 -1.28
C ASP A 155 11.62 -15.16 -2.50
N LEU A 156 12.08 -14.76 -3.68
CA LEU A 156 11.63 -15.32 -4.95
C LEU A 156 11.93 -16.82 -5.09
N ASN A 157 13.09 -17.27 -4.60
CA ASN A 157 13.48 -18.67 -4.73
C ASN A 157 12.57 -19.59 -3.88
N SER A 158 12.26 -19.18 -2.65
CA SER A 158 11.32 -19.89 -1.79
C SER A 158 9.89 -19.85 -2.35
N ILE A 159 9.47 -18.73 -2.96
CA ILE A 159 8.18 -18.64 -3.67
C ILE A 159 8.14 -19.69 -4.79
N LYS A 160 9.16 -19.73 -5.66
CA LYS A 160 9.25 -20.70 -6.76
C LYS A 160 9.25 -22.16 -6.28
N ALA A 161 9.92 -22.43 -5.17
CA ALA A 161 10.01 -23.79 -4.60
C ALA A 161 8.66 -24.32 -4.05
N LEU A 162 7.69 -23.43 -3.79
CA LEU A 162 6.37 -23.76 -3.25
C LEU A 162 5.24 -23.73 -4.28
N ARG A 163 5.54 -23.55 -5.57
CA ARG A 163 4.58 -23.59 -6.68
C ARG A 163 4.00 -25.02 -6.83
N ASP A 164 2.80 -25.13 -7.36
CA ASP A 164 2.11 -26.41 -7.56
C ASP A 164 2.50 -27.18 -8.84
N GLY A 165 3.29 -26.54 -9.71
CA GLY A 165 3.77 -27.15 -10.94
C GLY A 165 2.72 -27.25 -12.05
N TYR A 166 1.57 -26.57 -11.94
CA TYR A 166 0.62 -26.46 -13.04
C TYR A 166 1.32 -25.82 -14.25
N ALA A 167 1.19 -26.45 -15.41
CA ALA A 167 1.58 -25.89 -16.69
C ALA A 167 0.33 -25.76 -17.57
N ALA A 168 0.10 -24.57 -18.13
CA ALA A 168 -0.86 -24.44 -19.21
C ALA A 168 -0.39 -25.27 -20.41
N ASN A 169 -1.34 -25.73 -21.22
CA ASN A 169 -0.99 -26.44 -22.45
C ASN A 169 -0.24 -25.49 -23.40
N ASP A 170 1.04 -25.70 -23.58
CA ASP A 170 1.97 -24.88 -24.36
C ASP A 170 1.71 -24.86 -25.90
N GLU A 171 0.56 -25.33 -26.38
CA GLU A 171 0.27 -25.46 -27.81
C GLU A 171 -0.20 -24.18 -28.51
N HIS A 172 -0.38 -23.07 -27.76
CA HIS A 172 -0.87 -21.83 -28.36
C HIS A 172 0.28 -20.91 -28.75
N ALA A 173 0.42 -20.69 -30.05
CA ALA A 173 1.42 -19.75 -30.58
C ALA A 173 1.09 -18.32 -30.12
N CYS A 174 2.09 -17.62 -29.58
CA CYS A 174 1.95 -16.20 -29.27
C CYS A 174 1.58 -15.41 -30.54
N PRO A 175 0.55 -14.54 -30.48
CA PRO A 175 0.19 -13.71 -31.63
C PRO A 175 1.35 -12.76 -31.98
N SER A 176 1.38 -12.28 -33.22
CA SER A 176 2.40 -11.34 -33.72
C SER A 176 1.76 -10.23 -34.55
N GLY A 177 2.52 -9.17 -34.80
CA GLY A 177 2.08 -8.04 -35.63
C GLY A 177 0.77 -7.40 -35.14
N ASP A 178 -0.18 -7.16 -36.04
CA ASP A 178 -1.46 -6.51 -35.75
C ASP A 178 -2.33 -7.27 -34.73
N ALA A 179 -2.23 -8.61 -34.68
CA ALA A 179 -2.97 -9.40 -33.71
C ALA A 179 -2.42 -9.24 -32.30
N LEU A 180 -1.11 -9.11 -32.15
CA LEU A 180 -0.48 -8.84 -30.87
C LEU A 180 -0.81 -7.41 -30.41
N LEU A 181 -0.69 -6.41 -31.29
CA LEU A 181 -1.05 -5.03 -30.97
C LEU A 181 -2.52 -4.90 -30.57
N ASP A 182 -3.43 -5.61 -31.26
CA ASP A 182 -4.85 -5.64 -30.90
C ASP A 182 -5.09 -6.14 -29.47
N LYS A 183 -4.37 -7.16 -29.04
CA LYS A 183 -4.45 -7.68 -27.66
C LYS A 183 -3.81 -6.73 -26.64
N VAL A 184 -2.65 -6.14 -26.94
CA VAL A 184 -2.03 -5.12 -26.08
C VAL A 184 -2.96 -3.94 -25.89
N HIS A 185 -3.53 -3.43 -26.99
CA HIS A 185 -4.50 -2.33 -26.94
C HIS A 185 -5.78 -2.73 -26.19
N GLY A 186 -6.22 -3.98 -26.34
CA GLY A 186 -7.33 -4.55 -25.60
C GLY A 186 -7.08 -4.53 -24.08
N GLY A 187 -5.89 -4.89 -23.64
CA GLY A 187 -5.48 -4.83 -22.24
C GLY A 187 -5.52 -3.40 -21.69
N TRP A 188 -4.87 -2.44 -22.37
CA TRP A 188 -4.87 -1.04 -21.98
C TRP A 188 -6.28 -0.46 -21.89
N MET A 189 -7.05 -0.57 -22.97
CA MET A 189 -8.40 -0.01 -23.04
C MET A 189 -9.35 -0.72 -22.06
N GLY A 190 -9.25 -2.04 -21.96
CA GLY A 190 -10.07 -2.83 -21.05
C GLY A 190 -9.82 -2.44 -19.59
N ARG A 191 -8.57 -2.30 -19.19
CA ARG A 191 -8.21 -1.81 -17.84
C ARG A 191 -8.85 -0.45 -17.56
N ILE A 192 -8.67 0.49 -18.46
CA ILE A 192 -9.14 1.87 -18.29
C ILE A 192 -10.67 1.94 -18.22
N CYS A 193 -11.39 1.22 -19.07
CA CYS A 193 -12.84 1.18 -19.03
C CYS A 193 -13.38 0.54 -17.75
N GLY A 194 -12.74 -0.52 -17.25
CA GLY A 194 -13.11 -1.20 -16.01
C GLY A 194 -12.88 -0.30 -14.80
N CYS A 195 -11.73 0.37 -14.71
CA CYS A 195 -11.43 1.37 -13.69
C CYS A 195 -12.46 2.51 -13.72
N TYR A 196 -12.77 3.03 -14.90
CA TYR A 196 -13.71 4.14 -15.07
C TYR A 196 -15.14 3.79 -14.65
N LEU A 197 -15.54 2.51 -14.75
CA LEU A 197 -16.81 2.05 -14.22
C LEU A 197 -16.83 2.07 -12.69
N GLY A 198 -15.75 1.65 -12.04
CA GLY A 198 -15.65 1.53 -10.60
C GLY A 198 -15.39 2.85 -9.87
N LYS A 199 -14.63 3.76 -10.48
CA LYS A 199 -14.17 5.02 -9.88
C LYS A 199 -15.25 5.87 -9.20
N PRO A 200 -16.45 6.08 -9.76
CA PRO A 200 -17.51 6.86 -9.10
C PRO A 200 -18.02 6.24 -7.80
N VAL A 201 -17.88 4.94 -7.65
CA VAL A 201 -18.42 4.15 -6.54
C VAL A 201 -17.35 3.50 -5.67
N GLU A 202 -16.09 3.89 -5.82
CA GLU A 202 -14.99 3.45 -4.95
C GLU A 202 -15.32 3.74 -3.48
N CYS A 203 -15.15 2.75 -2.62
CA CYS A 203 -15.53 2.75 -1.19
C CYS A 203 -17.03 2.71 -0.87
N ILE A 204 -17.94 2.65 -1.85
CA ILE A 204 -19.38 2.49 -1.59
C ILE A 204 -19.62 1.14 -0.89
N LYS A 205 -20.65 1.10 -0.04
CA LYS A 205 -21.08 -0.14 0.61
C LYS A 205 -22.34 -0.69 -0.06
N MET A 206 -22.50 -2.00 -0.04
CA MET A 206 -23.59 -2.68 -0.75
C MET A 206 -24.99 -2.07 -0.50
N PRO A 207 -25.38 -1.72 0.74
CA PRO A 207 -26.71 -1.14 0.95
C PRO A 207 -26.92 0.18 0.19
N ASP A 208 -25.89 1.00 0.05
CA ASP A 208 -25.97 2.24 -0.72
C ASP A 208 -25.84 1.97 -2.24
N MET A 209 -25.00 1.01 -2.65
CA MET A 209 -24.89 0.55 -4.04
C MET A 209 -26.24 0.07 -4.57
N GLU A 210 -26.92 -0.82 -3.83
CA GLU A 210 -28.24 -1.32 -4.23
C GLU A 210 -29.28 -0.22 -4.37
N LYS A 211 -29.32 0.75 -3.45
CA LYS A 211 -30.21 1.92 -3.56
C LYS A 211 -29.94 2.72 -4.82
N VAL A 212 -28.66 3.04 -5.08
CA VAL A 212 -28.25 3.79 -6.27
C VAL A 212 -28.69 3.05 -7.54
N LEU A 213 -28.32 1.77 -7.67
CA LEU A 213 -28.58 0.99 -8.87
C LEU A 213 -30.09 0.77 -9.10
N ASN A 214 -30.87 0.48 -8.04
CA ASN A 214 -32.31 0.32 -8.18
C ASN A 214 -33.02 1.64 -8.59
N ARG A 215 -32.62 2.77 -7.99
CA ARG A 215 -33.22 4.08 -8.30
C ARG A 215 -32.87 4.60 -9.69
N THR A 216 -31.73 4.17 -10.24
CA THR A 216 -31.31 4.51 -11.60
C THR A 216 -31.71 3.45 -12.65
N ASN A 217 -32.48 2.43 -12.28
CA ASN A 217 -32.81 1.27 -13.13
C ASN A 217 -31.55 0.61 -13.73
N ASN A 218 -30.48 0.49 -12.94
CA ASN A 218 -29.19 -0.10 -13.32
C ASN A 218 -28.86 -1.33 -12.46
N TYR A 219 -29.84 -1.94 -11.80
CA TYR A 219 -29.66 -3.14 -10.99
C TYR A 219 -30.14 -4.41 -11.73
N PRO A 220 -29.36 -5.50 -11.78
CA PRO A 220 -27.93 -5.51 -11.43
C PRO A 220 -27.12 -4.58 -12.34
N LEU A 221 -25.93 -4.11 -11.87
CA LEU A 221 -25.10 -3.18 -12.63
C LEU A 221 -24.82 -3.74 -14.04
N HIS A 222 -25.13 -2.96 -15.09
CA HIS A 222 -24.98 -3.38 -16.48
C HIS A 222 -24.52 -2.26 -17.42
N ARG A 223 -24.31 -1.05 -16.91
CA ARG A 223 -23.83 0.11 -17.66
C ARG A 223 -23.13 1.11 -16.76
N TYR A 224 -22.43 2.08 -17.34
CA TYR A 224 -21.87 3.19 -16.57
C TYR A 224 -22.94 3.90 -15.73
N ILE A 225 -22.56 4.32 -14.54
CA ILE A 225 -23.37 5.20 -13.69
C ILE A 225 -23.18 6.63 -14.20
N SER A 226 -24.24 7.39 -14.41
CA SER A 226 -24.15 8.77 -14.93
C SER A 226 -24.55 9.79 -13.87
N LEU A 227 -23.89 10.97 -13.89
CA LEU A 227 -24.24 12.07 -12.98
C LEU A 227 -25.67 12.54 -13.21
N GLU A 228 -26.13 12.62 -14.46
CA GLU A 228 -27.49 13.03 -14.81
C GLU A 228 -28.56 12.16 -14.13
N GLU A 229 -28.32 10.85 -14.04
CA GLU A 229 -29.23 9.93 -13.33
C GLU A 229 -29.16 10.10 -11.81
N ILE A 230 -27.96 10.28 -11.27
CA ILE A 230 -27.72 10.51 -9.83
C ILE A 230 -28.38 11.83 -9.37
N GLU A 231 -28.38 12.86 -10.21
CA GLU A 231 -29.04 14.14 -9.90
C GLU A 231 -30.56 14.02 -9.80
N LYS A 232 -31.17 13.06 -10.52
CA LYS A 232 -32.63 12.85 -10.59
C LYS A 232 -33.17 11.97 -9.46
N ILE A 233 -32.33 11.24 -8.73
CA ILE A 233 -32.77 10.36 -7.67
C ILE A 233 -32.69 11.03 -6.28
N ASP A 234 -33.55 10.57 -5.36
CA ASP A 234 -33.42 10.91 -3.95
C ASP A 234 -32.21 10.19 -3.35
N CYS A 235 -31.27 10.96 -2.80
CA CYS A 235 -30.07 10.47 -2.12
C CYS A 235 -30.07 10.76 -0.61
N SER A 236 -31.20 11.13 -0.01
CA SER A 236 -31.28 11.57 1.40
C SER A 236 -30.94 10.47 2.41
N ASP A 237 -31.14 9.20 2.05
CA ASP A 237 -30.84 8.00 2.84
C ASP A 237 -29.62 7.23 2.33
N ILE A 238 -28.82 7.82 1.44
CA ILE A 238 -27.54 7.30 0.95
C ILE A 238 -26.44 7.98 1.73
N THR A 239 -25.62 7.21 2.44
CA THR A 239 -24.53 7.75 3.27
C THR A 239 -23.26 8.03 2.47
N PHE A 240 -23.09 7.34 1.35
CA PHE A 240 -21.97 7.55 0.44
C PHE A 240 -22.11 8.87 -0.33
N PRO A 241 -21.04 9.68 -0.48
CA PRO A 241 -21.11 11.02 -1.11
C PRO A 241 -21.21 10.92 -2.65
N ILE A 242 -22.23 10.18 -3.14
CA ILE A 242 -22.39 9.82 -4.56
C ILE A 242 -22.44 11.04 -5.49
N LYS A 243 -23.01 12.16 -5.07
CA LYS A 243 -23.10 13.40 -5.89
C LYS A 243 -21.78 14.18 -6.02
N GLN A 244 -20.75 13.78 -5.28
CA GLN A 244 -19.45 14.48 -5.25
C GLN A 244 -18.35 13.69 -5.98
N ARG A 245 -18.73 12.69 -6.78
CA ARG A 245 -17.80 11.81 -7.50
C ARG A 245 -17.66 12.22 -8.96
N ALA A 246 -16.58 11.76 -9.60
CA ALA A 246 -16.34 11.96 -11.01
C ALA A 246 -17.05 10.86 -11.85
N TYR A 247 -17.81 11.25 -12.85
CA TYR A 247 -18.60 10.34 -13.68
C TYR A 247 -18.13 10.30 -15.12
N PRO A 248 -18.26 9.15 -15.83
CA PRO A 248 -17.94 9.02 -17.25
C PRO A 248 -18.67 10.00 -18.16
N SER A 249 -19.83 10.53 -17.74
CA SER A 249 -20.60 11.53 -18.47
C SER A 249 -19.99 12.93 -18.44
N ASP A 250 -19.12 13.23 -17.48
CA ASP A 250 -18.61 14.57 -17.23
C ASP A 250 -17.29 14.85 -17.96
N PHE A 251 -16.61 13.78 -18.39
CA PHE A 251 -15.27 13.86 -18.97
C PHE A 251 -15.22 13.13 -20.30
N ASN A 252 -14.57 13.76 -21.28
CA ASN A 252 -14.24 13.13 -22.57
C ASN A 252 -12.86 12.44 -22.47
N ARG A 253 -12.54 11.81 -21.35
CA ARG A 253 -11.26 11.16 -21.05
C ARG A 253 -11.33 10.40 -19.74
N MET A 254 -10.41 9.50 -19.54
CA MET A 254 -10.19 8.90 -18.21
C MET A 254 -9.44 9.89 -17.32
N PRO A 255 -10.01 10.37 -16.21
CA PRO A 255 -9.29 11.17 -15.24
C PRO A 255 -8.21 10.34 -14.54
N SER A 256 -7.21 11.01 -13.96
CA SER A 256 -6.12 10.33 -13.26
C SER A 256 -6.62 9.46 -12.12
N ASP A 257 -5.99 8.31 -11.99
CA ASP A 257 -6.27 7.30 -10.99
C ASP A 257 -4.98 6.54 -10.66
N ASP A 258 -4.82 5.99 -9.45
CA ASP A 258 -3.63 5.21 -9.12
C ASP A 258 -3.57 3.91 -9.93
N ASP A 259 -4.70 3.24 -10.17
CA ASP A 259 -4.80 2.09 -11.08
C ASP A 259 -4.19 2.36 -12.46
N THR A 260 -4.38 3.55 -13.00
CA THR A 260 -3.90 3.92 -14.34
C THR A 260 -2.51 4.58 -14.29
N ASN A 261 -2.17 5.28 -13.21
CA ASN A 261 -0.84 5.83 -13.01
C ASN A 261 0.23 4.75 -12.93
N TYR A 262 -0.07 3.62 -12.28
CA TYR A 262 0.91 2.55 -12.06
C TYR A 262 1.37 1.87 -13.35
N ILE A 263 0.51 1.71 -14.36
CA ILE A 263 0.95 1.16 -15.65
C ILE A 263 1.90 2.12 -16.39
N LEU A 264 1.71 3.43 -16.23
CA LEU A 264 2.63 4.44 -16.77
C LEU A 264 3.95 4.48 -15.98
N ILE A 265 3.92 4.26 -14.66
CA ILE A 265 5.14 4.12 -13.85
C ILE A 265 5.94 2.90 -14.30
N ALA A 266 5.30 1.74 -14.47
CA ALA A 266 5.96 0.54 -14.96
C ALA A 266 6.57 0.74 -16.36
N TYR A 267 5.85 1.42 -17.25
CA TYR A 267 6.42 1.86 -18.55
C TYR A 267 7.68 2.72 -18.37
N GLU A 268 7.66 3.71 -17.48
CA GLU A 268 8.81 4.59 -17.23
C GLU A 268 9.98 3.83 -16.59
N VAL A 269 9.71 2.85 -15.72
CA VAL A 269 10.75 1.94 -15.17
C VAL A 269 11.45 1.19 -16.30
N LEU A 270 10.68 0.55 -17.19
CA LEU A 270 11.23 -0.21 -18.31
C LEU A 270 12.02 0.69 -19.28
N LYS A 271 11.51 1.90 -19.52
CA LYS A 271 12.17 2.89 -20.40
C LYS A 271 13.53 3.33 -19.86
N ARG A 272 13.65 3.51 -18.54
CA ARG A 272 14.91 3.97 -17.91
C ARG A 272 15.91 2.84 -17.70
N TYR A 273 15.43 1.69 -17.23
CA TYR A 273 16.29 0.63 -16.69
C TYR A 273 16.24 -0.68 -17.48
N GLY A 274 15.33 -0.78 -18.48
CA GLY A 274 15.18 -2.01 -19.26
C GLY A 274 14.56 -3.16 -18.45
N ARG A 275 14.61 -4.36 -19.02
CA ARG A 275 13.93 -5.54 -18.45
C ARG A 275 14.58 -6.09 -17.18
N ASP A 276 15.86 -5.78 -16.94
CA ASP A 276 16.63 -6.25 -15.78
C ASP A 276 16.56 -5.30 -14.57
N PHE A 277 15.59 -4.38 -14.56
CA PHE A 277 15.37 -3.44 -13.46
C PHE A 277 15.26 -4.14 -12.11
N LYS A 278 15.59 -3.43 -11.05
CA LYS A 278 15.53 -3.89 -9.66
C LYS A 278 14.48 -3.09 -8.88
N SER A 279 14.07 -3.57 -7.71
CA SER A 279 13.16 -2.83 -6.83
C SER A 279 13.67 -1.42 -6.49
N ALA A 280 14.98 -1.22 -6.38
CA ALA A 280 15.57 0.10 -6.17
C ALA A 280 15.33 1.06 -7.35
N ASP A 281 15.29 0.55 -8.58
CA ASP A 281 15.03 1.37 -9.78
C ASP A 281 13.56 1.81 -9.82
N VAL A 282 12.64 0.94 -9.38
CA VAL A 282 11.23 1.30 -9.21
C VAL A 282 11.07 2.41 -8.17
N ALA A 283 11.75 2.28 -7.03
CA ALA A 283 11.75 3.29 -5.97
C ALA A 283 12.27 4.66 -6.48
N GLU A 284 13.33 4.65 -7.29
CA GLU A 284 13.87 5.88 -7.91
C GLU A 284 12.87 6.54 -8.86
N VAL A 285 12.14 5.74 -9.67
CA VAL A 285 11.07 6.27 -10.52
C VAL A 285 9.96 6.88 -9.69
N TRP A 286 9.53 6.23 -8.60
CA TRP A 286 8.51 6.79 -7.71
C TRP A 286 8.92 8.16 -7.15
N LEU A 287 10.12 8.25 -6.59
CA LEU A 287 10.63 9.47 -5.97
C LEU A 287 10.85 10.61 -6.97
N SER A 288 11.14 10.28 -8.24
CA SER A 288 11.47 11.28 -9.27
C SER A 288 10.28 11.71 -10.14
N THR A 289 9.16 11.00 -10.10
CA THR A 289 8.07 11.22 -11.06
C THR A 289 6.73 11.61 -10.45
N GLN A 290 6.49 11.26 -9.18
CA GLN A 290 5.24 11.58 -8.51
C GLN A 290 5.46 12.08 -7.08
N THR A 291 4.47 12.80 -6.54
CA THR A 291 4.46 13.22 -5.14
C THR A 291 3.83 12.13 -4.26
N LYS A 292 4.11 12.16 -2.95
CA LYS A 292 3.51 11.21 -2.00
C LYS A 292 1.98 11.16 -2.02
N TYR A 293 1.33 12.24 -2.46
CA TYR A 293 -0.14 12.35 -2.49
C TYR A 293 -0.79 11.56 -3.63
N ALA A 294 0.00 11.12 -4.60
CA ALA A 294 -0.46 10.22 -5.66
C ALA A 294 -0.45 8.73 -5.24
N TYR A 295 0.12 8.43 -4.06
CA TYR A 295 0.19 7.08 -3.52
C TYR A 295 -0.77 6.91 -2.36
N CYS A 296 -1.39 5.74 -2.27
CA CYS A 296 -2.32 5.35 -1.21
C CYS A 296 -1.68 4.30 -0.30
N THR A 297 -2.27 4.03 0.85
CA THR A 297 -2.02 2.90 1.76
C THR A 297 -0.56 2.43 1.85
N ALA A 298 -0.27 1.20 1.46
CA ALA A 298 1.06 0.58 1.53
C ALA A 298 2.12 1.35 0.75
N GLU A 299 1.77 1.87 -0.41
CA GLU A 299 2.67 2.63 -1.27
C GLU A 299 3.03 3.98 -0.64
N ARG A 300 2.10 4.67 0.00
CA ARG A 300 2.40 5.93 0.70
C ARG A 300 3.31 5.69 1.89
N VAL A 301 3.09 4.62 2.66
CA VAL A 301 4.01 4.22 3.74
C VAL A 301 5.39 3.94 3.19
N ALA A 302 5.48 3.13 2.12
CA ALA A 302 6.75 2.81 1.47
C ALA A 302 7.45 4.06 0.92
N TYR A 303 6.72 4.97 0.29
CA TYR A 303 7.26 6.25 -0.20
C TYR A 303 7.90 7.07 0.93
N ILE A 304 7.24 7.15 2.09
CA ILE A 304 7.78 7.85 3.27
C ILE A 304 9.01 7.11 3.80
N ASN A 305 8.99 5.77 3.83
CA ASN A 305 10.13 4.96 4.23
C ASN A 305 11.34 5.21 3.31
N LEU A 306 11.13 5.27 1.99
CA LEU A 306 12.18 5.60 1.01
C LEU A 306 12.78 7.00 1.26
N ILE A 307 11.95 8.01 1.52
CA ILE A 307 12.43 9.37 1.87
C ILE A 307 13.26 9.35 3.17
N ASN A 308 12.90 8.48 4.12
CA ASN A 308 13.62 8.32 5.38
C ASN A 308 14.86 7.42 5.27
N GLY A 309 15.21 6.96 4.06
CA GLY A 309 16.45 6.22 3.79
C GLY A 309 16.32 4.70 3.89
N TYR A 310 15.13 4.16 4.09
CA TYR A 310 14.90 2.72 3.94
C TYR A 310 14.91 2.36 2.46
N VAL A 311 15.49 1.22 2.13
CA VAL A 311 15.54 0.71 0.75
C VAL A 311 14.66 -0.54 0.60
N PRO A 312 14.20 -0.91 -0.61
CA PRO A 312 13.53 -2.19 -0.78
C PRO A 312 14.47 -3.37 -0.43
N PRO A 313 13.99 -4.39 0.32
CA PRO A 313 12.59 -4.60 0.72
C PRO A 313 12.16 -3.95 2.04
N GLU A 314 13.05 -3.35 2.83
CA GLU A 314 12.72 -2.78 4.14
C GLU A 314 11.70 -1.64 4.03
N SER A 315 11.65 -0.92 2.91
CA SER A 315 10.63 0.10 2.62
C SER A 315 9.21 -0.47 2.65
N ALA A 316 9.03 -1.75 2.27
CA ALA A 316 7.76 -2.45 2.32
C ALA A 316 7.35 -2.92 3.71
N GLU A 317 8.32 -3.15 4.59
CA GLU A 317 8.14 -3.86 5.86
C GLU A 317 8.04 -2.90 7.06
N TYR A 318 8.82 -1.82 7.04
CA TYR A 318 8.93 -0.92 8.18
C TYR A 318 7.61 -0.17 8.42
N LYS A 319 6.95 -0.45 9.54
CA LYS A 319 5.71 0.20 9.99
C LYS A 319 4.61 0.29 8.93
N ASN A 320 4.51 -0.73 8.08
CA ASN A 320 3.55 -0.78 6.99
C ASN A 320 2.40 -1.74 7.32
N ALA A 321 1.36 -1.23 7.95
CA ALA A 321 0.16 -2.01 8.30
C ALA A 321 -0.63 -2.51 7.07
N TYR A 322 -0.41 -1.92 5.90
CA TYR A 322 -1.14 -2.17 4.66
C TYR A 322 -0.41 -3.10 3.69
N ARG A 323 0.65 -3.77 4.13
CA ARG A 323 1.62 -4.52 3.32
C ARG A 323 1.07 -5.71 2.52
N GLU A 324 -0.17 -6.14 2.77
CA GLU A 324 -0.88 -7.15 1.99
C GLU A 324 -2.16 -6.61 1.33
N TRP A 325 -2.30 -5.27 1.22
CA TRP A 325 -3.41 -4.67 0.52
C TRP A 325 -3.20 -4.70 -0.99
N ILE A 326 -4.24 -4.33 -1.75
CA ILE A 326 -4.35 -4.55 -3.20
C ILE A 326 -3.33 -3.77 -4.06
N GLY A 327 -2.67 -2.75 -3.52
CA GLY A 327 -1.90 -1.79 -4.31
C GLY A 327 -0.80 -2.40 -5.19
N ALA A 328 -0.14 -3.50 -4.79
CA ALA A 328 0.79 -4.18 -5.69
C ALA A 328 0.08 -4.97 -6.80
N GLN A 329 -1.08 -5.56 -6.51
CA GLN A 329 -1.88 -6.30 -7.49
C GLN A 329 -2.28 -5.42 -8.67
N ILE A 330 -2.70 -4.18 -8.41
CA ILE A 330 -3.20 -3.26 -9.44
C ILE A 330 -2.11 -2.63 -10.32
N ARG A 331 -0.83 -2.76 -10.00
CA ARG A 331 0.26 -2.22 -10.81
C ARG A 331 1.06 -3.26 -11.61
N ALA A 332 0.55 -4.49 -11.65
CA ALA A 332 1.21 -5.63 -12.28
C ALA A 332 1.08 -5.69 -13.80
N ASP A 333 0.07 -5.02 -14.36
CA ASP A 333 -0.45 -5.26 -15.71
C ASP A 333 0.58 -5.03 -16.80
N PHE A 334 1.36 -3.96 -16.72
CA PHE A 334 2.35 -3.66 -17.74
C PHE A 334 3.40 -4.78 -17.89
N TYR A 335 3.74 -5.45 -16.77
CA TYR A 335 4.65 -6.60 -16.80
C TYR A 335 4.03 -7.82 -17.49
N GLY A 336 2.71 -7.97 -17.42
CA GLY A 336 1.96 -8.94 -18.21
C GLY A 336 1.96 -8.56 -19.70
N TYR A 337 1.68 -7.30 -20.04
CA TYR A 337 1.61 -6.84 -21.44
C TYR A 337 2.90 -7.04 -22.22
N ILE A 338 4.05 -6.90 -21.59
CA ILE A 338 5.35 -7.02 -22.26
C ILE A 338 5.93 -8.45 -22.27
N ASN A 339 5.20 -9.42 -21.70
CA ASN A 339 5.59 -10.83 -21.63
C ASN A 339 4.51 -11.80 -22.18
N PRO A 340 4.00 -11.59 -23.41
CA PRO A 340 2.98 -12.45 -24.01
C PRO A 340 3.40 -13.91 -24.01
N GLY A 341 2.61 -14.80 -23.39
CA GLY A 341 2.90 -16.24 -23.29
C GLY A 341 4.07 -16.62 -22.36
N HIS A 342 4.59 -15.66 -21.57
CA HIS A 342 5.68 -15.90 -20.63
C HIS A 342 5.28 -15.54 -19.18
N PRO A 343 4.37 -16.30 -18.56
CA PRO A 343 3.79 -15.96 -17.24
C PRO A 343 4.84 -15.92 -16.12
N GLU A 344 5.86 -16.79 -16.15
CA GLU A 344 6.92 -16.74 -15.14
C GLU A 344 7.72 -15.45 -15.21
N MET A 345 8.07 -15.00 -16.41
CA MET A 345 8.84 -13.76 -16.59
C MET A 345 8.03 -12.53 -16.17
N ALA A 346 6.73 -12.52 -16.48
CA ALA A 346 5.80 -11.48 -16.04
C ALA A 346 5.71 -11.43 -14.51
N ALA A 347 5.54 -12.59 -13.87
CA ALA A 347 5.48 -12.71 -12.41
C ALA A 347 6.77 -12.26 -11.72
N GLU A 348 7.96 -12.57 -12.27
CA GLU A 348 9.23 -12.12 -11.71
C GLU A 348 9.43 -10.60 -11.82
N MET A 349 9.00 -9.97 -12.90
CA MET A 349 9.02 -8.51 -13.02
C MET A 349 8.07 -7.87 -12.02
N ALA A 350 6.84 -8.39 -11.90
CA ALA A 350 5.86 -7.94 -10.93
C ALA A 350 6.34 -8.12 -9.48
N TYR A 351 7.03 -9.22 -9.17
CA TYR A 351 7.70 -9.43 -7.88
C TYR A 351 8.68 -8.31 -7.55
N ARG A 352 9.56 -7.94 -8.49
CA ARG A 352 10.57 -6.87 -8.27
C ARG A 352 9.92 -5.51 -8.00
N ASP A 353 8.83 -5.22 -8.67
CA ASP A 353 8.02 -4.01 -8.43
C ASP A 353 7.32 -4.07 -7.06
N ALA A 354 6.60 -5.15 -6.78
CA ALA A 354 5.79 -5.30 -5.58
C ALA A 354 6.62 -5.18 -4.29
N ARG A 355 7.88 -5.65 -4.29
CA ARG A 355 8.76 -5.63 -3.12
C ARG A 355 9.19 -4.24 -2.66
N VAL A 356 8.84 -3.20 -3.38
CA VAL A 356 9.03 -1.81 -2.93
C VAL A 356 8.11 -1.47 -1.77
N SER A 357 6.89 -2.03 -1.74
CA SER A 357 5.82 -1.63 -0.81
C SER A 357 5.04 -2.77 -0.17
N HIS A 358 5.17 -4.01 -0.66
CA HIS A 358 4.36 -5.14 -0.23
C HIS A 358 5.18 -6.37 0.15
N VAL A 359 4.49 -7.28 0.88
CA VAL A 359 5.02 -8.57 1.31
C VAL A 359 3.99 -9.67 1.05
N LYS A 360 4.42 -10.94 1.10
CA LYS A 360 3.55 -12.13 1.09
C LYS A 360 2.42 -12.02 0.05
N ASN A 361 1.14 -12.12 0.48
CA ASN A 361 0.00 -12.12 -0.46
C ASN A 361 -0.15 -10.82 -1.24
N GLY A 362 0.32 -9.67 -0.76
CA GLY A 362 0.38 -8.45 -1.55
C GLY A 362 1.32 -8.61 -2.76
N VAL A 363 2.49 -9.23 -2.57
CA VAL A 363 3.41 -9.58 -3.66
C VAL A 363 2.82 -10.66 -4.57
N TYR A 364 2.22 -11.69 -3.97
CA TYR A 364 1.64 -12.79 -4.75
C TYR A 364 0.49 -12.33 -5.64
N GLY A 365 -0.34 -11.39 -5.17
CA GLY A 365 -1.40 -10.79 -5.99
C GLY A 365 -0.86 -10.12 -7.25
N SER A 366 0.25 -9.38 -7.13
CA SER A 366 0.94 -8.78 -8.28
C SER A 366 1.48 -9.84 -9.25
N MET A 367 2.16 -10.87 -8.73
CA MET A 367 2.68 -11.98 -9.54
C MET A 367 1.57 -12.73 -10.27
N TRP A 368 0.46 -12.99 -9.58
CA TRP A 368 -0.72 -13.67 -10.11
C TRP A 368 -1.37 -12.90 -11.26
N VAL A 369 -1.61 -11.60 -11.11
CA VAL A 369 -2.22 -10.76 -12.15
C VAL A 369 -1.30 -10.62 -13.36
N ALA A 370 -0.01 -10.36 -13.16
CA ALA A 370 0.94 -10.26 -14.29
C ALA A 370 0.99 -11.56 -15.11
N ALA A 371 0.99 -12.72 -14.43
CA ALA A 371 1.00 -14.02 -15.09
C ALA A 371 -0.33 -14.33 -15.82
N MET A 372 -1.48 -13.97 -15.22
CA MET A 372 -2.79 -14.08 -15.90
C MET A 372 -2.81 -13.27 -17.21
N ILE A 373 -2.34 -12.04 -17.18
CA ILE A 373 -2.31 -11.17 -18.35
C ILE A 373 -1.36 -11.73 -19.41
N ALA A 374 -0.18 -12.21 -19.03
CA ALA A 374 0.74 -12.85 -19.97
C ALA A 374 0.12 -14.07 -20.65
N GLU A 375 -0.64 -14.88 -19.93
CA GLU A 375 -1.36 -16.04 -20.45
C GLU A 375 -2.53 -15.65 -21.37
N ALA A 376 -3.24 -14.55 -21.04
CA ALA A 376 -4.37 -14.05 -21.83
C ALA A 376 -4.01 -13.66 -23.28
N PHE A 377 -2.72 -13.51 -23.59
CA PHE A 377 -2.26 -13.31 -24.96
C PHE A 377 -2.38 -14.56 -25.82
N VAL A 378 -2.25 -15.73 -25.21
CA VAL A 378 -2.15 -17.02 -25.92
C VAL A 378 -3.41 -17.88 -25.80
N THR A 379 -4.27 -17.61 -24.83
CA THR A 379 -5.56 -18.30 -24.68
C THR A 379 -6.68 -17.34 -24.28
N ASP A 380 -7.93 -17.73 -24.52
CA ASP A 380 -9.13 -17.08 -24.00
C ASP A 380 -9.90 -17.99 -23.01
N ASP A 381 -9.28 -19.10 -22.61
CA ASP A 381 -9.78 -19.97 -21.55
C ASP A 381 -9.55 -19.30 -20.19
N ILE A 382 -10.61 -18.78 -19.61
CA ILE A 382 -10.54 -17.99 -18.36
C ILE A 382 -10.02 -18.80 -17.20
N GLU A 383 -10.42 -20.06 -17.08
CA GLU A 383 -9.93 -20.92 -15.99
C GLU A 383 -8.44 -21.24 -16.15
N ALA A 384 -7.99 -21.53 -17.36
CA ALA A 384 -6.58 -21.73 -17.66
C ALA A 384 -5.75 -20.48 -17.33
N ILE A 385 -6.24 -19.29 -17.69
CA ILE A 385 -5.61 -17.99 -17.35
C ILE A 385 -5.43 -17.85 -15.84
N ILE A 386 -6.50 -18.10 -15.06
CA ILE A 386 -6.46 -17.97 -13.60
C ILE A 386 -5.51 -18.99 -12.97
N ARG A 387 -5.55 -20.23 -13.42
CA ARG A 387 -4.68 -21.32 -12.93
C ARG A 387 -3.21 -21.08 -13.28
N THR A 388 -2.92 -20.55 -14.47
CA THR A 388 -1.56 -20.12 -14.85
C THR A 388 -1.06 -19.03 -13.91
N GLY A 389 -1.89 -18.06 -13.56
CA GLY A 389 -1.54 -17.10 -12.53
C GLY A 389 -1.21 -17.75 -11.19
N LEU A 390 -2.04 -18.69 -10.71
CA LEU A 390 -1.83 -19.42 -9.46
C LEU A 390 -0.53 -20.24 -9.47
N SER A 391 -0.14 -20.81 -10.60
CA SER A 391 1.10 -21.58 -10.73
C SER A 391 2.37 -20.73 -10.48
N GLN A 392 2.26 -19.41 -10.46
CA GLN A 392 3.39 -18.51 -10.24
C GLN A 392 3.57 -18.08 -8.78
N ILE A 393 2.67 -18.49 -7.89
CA ILE A 393 2.69 -18.13 -6.46
C ILE A 393 2.74 -19.39 -5.58
N PRO A 394 3.07 -19.29 -4.26
CA PRO A 394 3.09 -20.44 -3.38
C PRO A 394 1.72 -21.10 -3.26
N SER A 395 1.62 -22.38 -3.58
CA SER A 395 0.40 -23.20 -3.41
C SER A 395 -0.04 -23.34 -1.94
N THR A 396 0.86 -23.01 -1.02
CA THR A 396 0.66 -22.99 0.42
C THR A 396 0.13 -21.66 0.95
N SER A 397 -0.03 -20.63 0.10
CA SER A 397 -0.45 -19.29 0.50
C SER A 397 -1.96 -19.17 0.73
N ARG A 398 -2.36 -18.16 1.51
CA ARG A 398 -3.77 -17.78 1.69
C ARG A 398 -4.42 -17.40 0.37
N LEU A 399 -3.73 -16.62 -0.47
CA LEU A 399 -4.24 -16.19 -1.77
C LEU A 399 -4.52 -17.37 -2.70
N HIS A 400 -3.57 -18.29 -2.83
CA HIS A 400 -3.76 -19.48 -3.67
C HIS A 400 -4.99 -20.29 -3.23
N LYS A 401 -5.16 -20.52 -1.93
CA LYS A 401 -6.30 -21.25 -1.38
C LYS A 401 -7.62 -20.51 -1.58
N ALA A 402 -7.63 -19.18 -1.46
CA ALA A 402 -8.82 -18.37 -1.65
C ALA A 402 -9.30 -18.40 -3.10
N VAL A 403 -8.39 -18.18 -4.06
CA VAL A 403 -8.72 -18.20 -5.49
C VAL A 403 -9.14 -19.62 -5.92
N SER A 404 -8.42 -20.68 -5.50
CA SER A 404 -8.79 -22.07 -5.79
C SER A 404 -10.20 -22.41 -5.31
N ARG A 405 -10.61 -21.92 -4.14
CA ARG A 405 -11.97 -22.08 -3.61
C ARG A 405 -13.03 -21.48 -4.53
N ILE A 406 -12.76 -20.36 -5.18
CA ILE A 406 -13.72 -19.76 -6.13
C ILE A 406 -13.82 -20.60 -7.40
N ILE A 407 -12.70 -21.12 -7.89
CA ILE A 407 -12.69 -22.07 -9.02
C ILE A 407 -13.52 -23.32 -8.68
N GLU A 408 -13.28 -23.95 -7.53
CA GLU A 408 -14.02 -25.13 -7.06
C GLU A 408 -15.53 -24.88 -6.96
N LYS A 409 -15.95 -23.68 -6.51
CA LYS A 409 -17.37 -23.29 -6.48
C LYS A 409 -17.98 -23.20 -7.88
N HIS A 410 -17.26 -22.59 -8.80
CA HIS A 410 -17.68 -22.48 -10.19
C HIS A 410 -17.80 -23.87 -10.84
N GLU A 411 -16.81 -24.74 -10.71
CA GLU A 411 -16.82 -26.12 -11.20
C GLU A 411 -17.96 -26.96 -10.61
N SER A 412 -18.31 -26.68 -9.33
CA SER A 412 -19.40 -27.37 -8.63
C SER A 412 -20.80 -26.81 -8.99
N GLY A 413 -20.89 -25.84 -9.90
CA GLY A 413 -22.15 -25.25 -10.35
C GLY A 413 -22.85 -24.34 -9.34
N VAL A 414 -22.10 -23.78 -8.35
CA VAL A 414 -22.61 -22.73 -7.46
C VAL A 414 -22.96 -21.50 -8.28
N SER A 415 -24.07 -20.82 -7.97
CA SER A 415 -24.47 -19.61 -8.71
C SER A 415 -23.50 -18.44 -8.47
N ALA A 416 -23.48 -17.47 -9.39
CA ALA A 416 -22.67 -16.24 -9.22
C ALA A 416 -23.08 -15.48 -7.95
N GLU A 417 -24.37 -15.36 -7.71
CA GLU A 417 -24.96 -14.70 -6.55
C GLU A 417 -24.51 -15.36 -5.24
N ASP A 418 -24.60 -16.70 -5.16
CA ASP A 418 -24.18 -17.45 -3.97
C ASP A 418 -22.67 -17.39 -3.77
N CYS A 419 -21.89 -17.37 -4.86
CA CYS A 419 -20.44 -17.22 -4.78
C CYS A 419 -20.05 -15.85 -4.21
N ILE A 420 -20.62 -14.76 -4.72
CA ILE A 420 -20.38 -13.40 -4.19
C ILE A 420 -20.89 -13.28 -2.75
N ALA A 421 -22.05 -13.86 -2.42
CA ALA A 421 -22.56 -13.87 -1.05
C ALA A 421 -21.61 -14.60 -0.08
N ASP A 422 -21.00 -15.72 -0.50
CA ASP A 422 -19.99 -16.42 0.30
C ASP A 422 -18.72 -15.58 0.52
N ILE A 423 -18.23 -14.89 -0.51
CA ILE A 423 -17.10 -13.96 -0.37
C ILE A 423 -17.43 -12.90 0.68
N ARG A 424 -18.60 -12.25 0.57
CA ARG A 424 -19.05 -11.20 1.47
C ARG A 424 -19.32 -11.70 2.91
N SER A 425 -19.66 -12.97 3.08
CA SER A 425 -19.83 -13.57 4.42
C SER A 425 -18.51 -13.73 5.18
N ARG A 426 -17.38 -13.83 4.47
CA ARG A 426 -16.05 -13.99 5.02
C ARG A 426 -15.30 -12.68 5.15
N TRP A 427 -15.60 -11.71 4.30
CA TRP A 427 -14.98 -10.40 4.25
C TRP A 427 -15.99 -9.31 4.54
N ASP A 428 -15.74 -8.53 5.58
CA ASP A 428 -16.61 -7.43 6.00
C ASP A 428 -16.17 -6.13 5.31
N GLU A 429 -16.94 -5.65 4.35
CA GLU A 429 -16.64 -4.40 3.63
C GLU A 429 -16.59 -3.14 4.51
N TRP A 430 -17.13 -3.20 5.73
CA TRP A 430 -17.08 -2.09 6.70
C TRP A 430 -15.77 -2.03 7.47
N LYS A 431 -15.00 -3.09 7.47
CA LYS A 431 -13.67 -3.12 8.07
C LYS A 431 -12.62 -2.62 7.09
N GLY A 432 -11.83 -1.65 7.54
CA GLY A 432 -10.77 -1.06 6.72
C GLY A 432 -9.81 -2.11 6.13
N HIS A 433 -9.42 -3.11 6.92
CA HIS A 433 -8.51 -4.17 6.47
C HIS A 433 -9.12 -5.07 5.38
N HIS A 434 -10.41 -5.38 5.47
CA HIS A 434 -11.06 -6.34 4.59
C HIS A 434 -11.42 -5.80 3.21
N TRP A 435 -11.86 -4.53 3.11
CA TRP A 435 -12.36 -3.99 1.84
C TRP A 435 -11.26 -3.81 0.78
N CYS A 436 -10.03 -3.54 1.19
CA CYS A 436 -8.91 -3.26 0.30
C CYS A 436 -7.81 -4.35 0.35
N HIS A 437 -8.05 -5.48 1.07
CA HIS A 437 -7.09 -6.57 1.14
C HIS A 437 -6.95 -7.27 -0.22
N THR A 438 -5.72 -7.64 -0.60
CA THR A 438 -5.43 -8.36 -1.85
C THR A 438 -6.32 -9.60 -2.02
N ILE A 439 -6.53 -10.41 -0.98
CA ILE A 439 -7.23 -11.70 -1.09
C ILE A 439 -8.74 -11.50 -1.34
N SER A 440 -9.42 -10.61 -0.59
CA SER A 440 -10.85 -10.35 -0.78
C SER A 440 -11.15 -9.90 -2.21
N ASN A 441 -10.32 -9.03 -2.74
CA ASN A 441 -10.45 -8.49 -4.08
C ASN A 441 -10.05 -9.51 -5.17
N ALA A 442 -9.04 -10.34 -4.94
CA ALA A 442 -8.69 -11.43 -5.84
C ALA A 442 -9.81 -12.48 -5.98
N GLU A 443 -10.55 -12.77 -4.90
CA GLU A 443 -11.74 -13.65 -4.97
C GLU A 443 -12.84 -13.02 -5.83
N ILE A 444 -13.09 -11.71 -5.72
CA ILE A 444 -14.06 -10.98 -6.55
C ILE A 444 -13.63 -10.96 -8.01
N VAL A 445 -12.37 -10.65 -8.29
CA VAL A 445 -11.80 -10.70 -9.65
C VAL A 445 -11.98 -12.09 -10.26
N THR A 446 -11.63 -13.14 -9.52
CA THR A 446 -11.77 -14.54 -9.97
C THR A 446 -13.22 -14.89 -10.28
N ALA A 447 -14.16 -14.58 -9.37
CA ALA A 447 -15.58 -14.81 -9.58
C ALA A 447 -16.09 -14.07 -10.83
N SER A 448 -15.72 -12.79 -10.99
CA SER A 448 -16.15 -11.95 -12.09
C SER A 448 -15.65 -12.44 -13.46
N LEU A 449 -14.42 -12.93 -13.51
CA LEU A 449 -13.85 -13.54 -14.71
C LEU A 449 -14.57 -14.84 -15.08
N LEU A 450 -14.78 -15.75 -14.13
CA LEU A 450 -15.41 -17.06 -14.37
C LEU A 450 -16.89 -16.92 -14.73
N TYR A 451 -17.68 -16.24 -13.90
CA TYR A 451 -19.13 -16.12 -14.09
C TYR A 451 -19.53 -15.08 -15.16
N GLY A 452 -18.61 -14.23 -15.54
CA GLY A 452 -18.76 -13.30 -16.67
C GLY A 452 -18.86 -14.00 -18.03
N ASN A 453 -18.34 -15.23 -18.13
CA ASN A 453 -18.40 -16.07 -19.33
C ASN A 453 -17.87 -15.36 -20.60
N LYS A 454 -16.70 -14.74 -20.47
CA LYS A 454 -16.02 -13.96 -21.53
C LYS A 454 -16.77 -12.70 -22.03
N ASP A 455 -17.94 -12.40 -21.46
CA ASP A 455 -18.62 -11.12 -21.73
C ASP A 455 -17.94 -10.00 -20.94
N TYR A 456 -17.30 -9.08 -21.67
CA TYR A 456 -16.54 -7.98 -21.09
C TYR A 456 -17.41 -7.12 -20.16
N GLY A 457 -18.58 -6.68 -20.65
CA GLY A 457 -19.48 -5.80 -19.90
C GLY A 457 -20.01 -6.46 -18.65
N LYS A 458 -20.47 -7.73 -18.77
CA LYS A 458 -20.96 -8.51 -17.63
C LYS A 458 -19.87 -8.70 -16.57
N SER A 459 -18.65 -9.00 -16.98
CA SER A 459 -17.55 -9.26 -16.05
C SER A 459 -17.13 -8.02 -15.27
N ILE A 460 -16.90 -6.88 -15.92
CA ILE A 460 -16.54 -5.64 -15.22
C ILE A 460 -17.69 -5.13 -14.34
N CYS A 461 -18.95 -5.28 -14.78
CA CYS A 461 -20.12 -4.92 -13.97
C CYS A 461 -20.29 -5.81 -12.74
N MET A 462 -19.97 -7.10 -12.84
CA MET A 462 -19.97 -8.00 -11.69
C MET A 462 -18.90 -7.62 -10.67
N ALA A 463 -17.68 -7.32 -11.13
CA ALA A 463 -16.56 -6.89 -10.29
C ALA A 463 -16.90 -5.62 -9.50
N VAL A 464 -17.40 -4.61 -10.19
CA VAL A 464 -17.80 -3.32 -9.58
C VAL A 464 -19.05 -3.47 -8.71
N GLY A 465 -20.05 -4.23 -9.16
CA GLY A 465 -21.29 -4.47 -8.45
C GLY A 465 -21.12 -5.24 -7.14
N ALA A 466 -20.03 -5.98 -6.98
CA ALA A 466 -19.68 -6.66 -5.72
C ALA A 466 -19.24 -5.72 -4.60
N CYS A 467 -19.02 -4.44 -4.87
CA CYS A 467 -18.38 -3.46 -3.98
C CYS A 467 -16.91 -3.82 -3.67
N PHE A 468 -16.44 -3.57 -2.44
CA PHE A 468 -15.03 -3.62 -2.07
C PHE A 468 -14.23 -2.58 -2.87
N ASP A 469 -13.11 -2.92 -3.46
CA ASP A 469 -12.28 -1.99 -4.24
C ASP A 469 -12.74 -1.99 -5.71
N THR A 470 -13.71 -1.15 -6.01
CA THR A 470 -14.51 -1.25 -7.25
C THR A 470 -13.74 -0.90 -8.51
N ASP A 471 -12.92 0.15 -8.49
CA ASP A 471 -12.09 0.59 -9.61
C ASP A 471 -10.93 -0.38 -9.86
N CYS A 472 -10.26 -0.81 -8.80
CA CYS A 472 -9.20 -1.80 -8.85
C CYS A 472 -9.69 -3.14 -9.43
N ASN A 473 -10.83 -3.64 -8.95
CA ASN A 473 -11.41 -4.89 -9.43
C ASN A 473 -11.89 -4.78 -10.88
N GLY A 474 -12.58 -3.68 -11.20
CA GLY A 474 -13.00 -3.38 -12.56
C GLY A 474 -11.81 -3.29 -13.52
N ALA A 475 -10.75 -2.59 -13.12
CA ALA A 475 -9.51 -2.46 -13.88
C ALA A 475 -8.85 -3.81 -14.15
N THR A 476 -8.67 -4.64 -13.12
CA THR A 476 -7.99 -5.94 -13.27
C THR A 476 -8.79 -6.90 -14.16
N VAL A 477 -10.12 -7.01 -13.94
CA VAL A 477 -10.98 -7.84 -14.79
C VAL A 477 -10.99 -7.31 -16.23
N GLY A 478 -11.09 -5.99 -16.39
CA GLY A 478 -11.05 -5.35 -17.70
C GLY A 478 -9.74 -5.57 -18.45
N SER A 479 -8.60 -5.54 -17.74
CA SER A 479 -7.28 -5.79 -18.29
C SER A 479 -7.11 -7.23 -18.80
N VAL A 480 -7.45 -8.22 -17.96
CA VAL A 480 -7.32 -9.65 -18.31
C VAL A 480 -8.21 -9.98 -19.51
N LEU A 481 -9.50 -9.63 -19.44
CA LEU A 481 -10.44 -9.90 -20.56
C LEU A 481 -10.11 -9.09 -21.80
N GLY A 482 -9.79 -7.80 -21.64
CA GLY A 482 -9.40 -6.96 -22.77
C GLY A 482 -8.20 -7.53 -23.53
N THR A 483 -7.21 -8.08 -22.81
CA THR A 483 -6.07 -8.79 -23.41
C THR A 483 -6.52 -10.07 -24.10
N ALA A 484 -7.37 -10.87 -23.44
CA ALA A 484 -7.82 -12.16 -23.99
C ALA A 484 -8.60 -12.00 -25.30
N ILE A 485 -9.53 -11.03 -25.37
CA ILE A 485 -10.41 -10.86 -26.53
C ILE A 485 -9.90 -9.84 -27.59
N GLY A 486 -8.98 -8.94 -27.21
CA GLY A 486 -8.45 -7.87 -28.06
C GLY A 486 -9.34 -6.62 -28.14
N TYR A 487 -8.75 -5.50 -28.54
CA TYR A 487 -9.41 -4.18 -28.63
C TYR A 487 -10.60 -4.16 -29.59
N ARG A 488 -10.49 -4.85 -30.75
CA ARG A 488 -11.55 -4.88 -31.76
C ARG A 488 -12.83 -5.53 -31.24
N ALA A 489 -12.70 -6.52 -30.36
CA ALA A 489 -13.82 -7.22 -29.74
C ALA A 489 -14.42 -6.48 -28.54
N LEU A 490 -13.73 -5.50 -27.96
CA LEU A 490 -14.29 -4.68 -26.90
C LEU A 490 -15.51 -3.89 -27.39
N PRO A 491 -16.67 -3.95 -26.70
CA PRO A 491 -17.85 -3.22 -27.13
C PRO A 491 -17.62 -1.70 -27.13
N SER A 492 -18.05 -1.03 -28.21
CA SER A 492 -17.92 0.42 -28.39
C SER A 492 -18.54 1.21 -27.23
N TYR A 493 -19.64 0.71 -26.65
CA TYR A 493 -20.29 1.33 -25.51
C TYR A 493 -19.31 1.67 -24.38
N TRP A 494 -18.35 0.80 -24.09
CA TRP A 494 -17.39 1.01 -22.99
C TRP A 494 -16.24 1.93 -23.42
N LYS A 495 -15.63 1.66 -24.57
CA LYS A 495 -14.41 2.34 -25.02
C LYS A 495 -14.63 3.75 -25.56
N ASP A 496 -15.79 4.02 -26.19
CA ASP A 496 -16.03 5.32 -26.83
C ASP A 496 -16.11 6.47 -25.82
N ARG A 497 -16.45 6.19 -24.54
CA ARG A 497 -16.53 7.20 -23.47
C ARG A 497 -15.17 7.66 -22.93
N VAL A 498 -14.12 6.93 -23.22
CA VAL A 498 -12.75 7.25 -22.79
C VAL A 498 -12.06 8.21 -23.78
N HIS A 499 -12.58 8.32 -25.01
CA HIS A 499 -12.05 9.18 -26.07
C HIS A 499 -10.53 9.05 -26.29
N ASN A 500 -10.02 7.83 -26.19
CA ASN A 500 -8.58 7.51 -26.37
C ASN A 500 -7.62 8.37 -25.54
N THR A 501 -8.08 8.91 -24.40
CA THR A 501 -7.30 9.86 -23.59
C THR A 501 -7.26 9.43 -22.13
N LEU A 502 -6.06 9.31 -21.58
CA LEU A 502 -5.79 9.04 -20.17
C LEU A 502 -5.05 10.22 -19.54
N GLU A 503 -5.59 10.78 -18.46
CA GLU A 503 -4.88 11.73 -17.59
C GLU A 503 -4.08 10.99 -16.53
N SER A 504 -2.97 11.57 -16.12
CA SER A 504 -2.09 11.01 -15.10
C SER A 504 -1.46 12.11 -14.24
N THR A 505 -1.06 11.76 -13.03
CA THR A 505 -0.26 12.63 -12.16
C THR A 505 1.25 12.43 -12.33
N LEU A 506 1.65 11.57 -13.27
CA LEU A 506 3.06 11.28 -13.53
C LEU A 506 3.74 12.41 -14.28
N ALA A 507 4.87 12.91 -13.79
CA ALA A 507 5.64 13.96 -14.44
C ALA A 507 6.05 13.53 -15.87
N GLY A 508 5.72 14.34 -16.85
CA GLY A 508 5.97 14.05 -18.28
C GLY A 508 4.86 13.25 -18.99
N TYR A 509 3.83 12.79 -18.24
CA TYR A 509 2.71 11.98 -18.77
C TYR A 509 1.35 12.51 -18.32
N SER A 510 1.19 13.82 -18.15
CA SER A 510 -0.05 14.42 -17.62
C SER A 510 -1.31 14.09 -18.44
N SER A 511 -1.14 13.83 -19.73
CA SER A 511 -2.19 13.35 -20.62
C SER A 511 -1.54 12.54 -21.75
N VAL A 512 -2.00 11.32 -21.98
CA VAL A 512 -1.46 10.41 -22.98
C VAL A 512 -2.58 9.81 -23.84
N SER A 513 -2.24 9.49 -25.10
CA SER A 513 -3.09 8.68 -25.98
C SER A 513 -2.95 7.20 -25.61
N ILE A 514 -4.08 6.52 -25.44
CA ILE A 514 -4.09 5.08 -25.12
C ILE A 514 -3.55 4.27 -26.31
N ASP A 515 -3.92 4.63 -27.54
CA ASP A 515 -3.40 4.00 -28.75
C ASP A 515 -1.87 4.12 -28.82
N GLU A 516 -1.33 5.32 -28.57
CA GLU A 516 0.12 5.56 -28.54
C GLU A 516 0.83 4.74 -27.45
N MET A 517 0.21 4.60 -26.30
CA MET A 517 0.78 3.78 -25.22
C MET A 517 0.76 2.30 -25.55
N ALA A 518 -0.28 1.80 -26.23
CA ALA A 518 -0.32 0.43 -26.73
C ALA A 518 0.80 0.17 -27.78
N GLU A 519 1.00 1.10 -28.72
CA GLU A 519 2.09 1.01 -29.70
C GLU A 519 3.47 1.03 -29.00
N LYS A 520 3.69 1.93 -28.05
CA LYS A 520 4.94 1.99 -27.27
C LYS A 520 5.20 0.74 -26.44
N THR A 521 4.14 0.08 -25.98
CA THR A 521 4.28 -1.19 -25.24
C THR A 521 4.90 -2.28 -26.12
N MET A 522 4.61 -2.30 -27.41
CA MET A 522 5.19 -3.25 -28.37
C MET A 522 6.72 -3.17 -28.46
N GLU A 523 7.32 -2.02 -28.15
CA GLU A 523 8.78 -1.83 -28.18
C GLU A 523 9.50 -2.65 -27.11
N PHE A 524 8.82 -2.98 -26.01
CA PHE A 524 9.36 -3.75 -24.90
C PHE A 524 9.12 -5.27 -25.00
N ILE A 525 8.23 -5.69 -25.91
CA ILE A 525 7.99 -7.11 -26.13
C ILE A 525 9.20 -7.69 -26.87
N GLN A 526 9.82 -8.71 -26.28
CA GLN A 526 10.93 -9.39 -26.94
C GLN A 526 10.45 -10.05 -28.23
N LYS A 527 11.16 -9.79 -29.32
CA LYS A 527 10.97 -10.54 -30.57
C LYS A 527 11.62 -11.91 -30.37
N ASN A 528 10.80 -12.95 -30.40
CA ASN A 528 11.28 -14.34 -30.38
C ASN A 528 12.10 -14.64 -31.63
#